data_0d1a989c2e1072807c63d3a3b17a917a
#
_entry.id   0d1a989c2e1072807c63d3a3b17a917a
#
_cell.length_a   1.000
_cell.length_b   1.000
_cell.length_c   1.000
_cell.angle_alpha   90.00
_cell.angle_beta   90.00
_cell.angle_gamma   90.00
#
_symmetry.space_group_name_H-M   'P 1'
#
loop_
_entity.id
_entity.type
_entity.pdbx_description
1 polymer ?
#
loop_
_entity_poly.entity_id
_entity_poly.type
_entity_poly.pdbx_seq_one_letter_code
_entity_poly.pdbx_strand_id
1 'polypeptide(L)'
;SILEESVYPMYLPSGTYLSDEESVSKDDGNRVILTFAGESPFILVEEAVSKSDEMEVIPVYGEPTIILDSVAALSDSSVNFISNGIEYYIASESLTKQQILQVAESISTLPNMK
;
A
#
# COMPACT_ATOMS: atom_id res chain seq x y z
N SER A 1 -12.86 6.77 -7.68
CA SER A 1 -12.67 5.62 -8.54
C SER A 1 -12.84 4.33 -7.74
N ILE A 2 -12.99 3.26 -8.46
CA ILE A 2 -13.25 1.96 -7.87
C ILE A 2 -12.04 1.08 -8.08
N LEU A 3 -11.64 0.41 -7.03
CA LEU A 3 -10.54 -0.54 -7.11
C LEU A 3 -11.08 -1.85 -7.66
N GLU A 4 -10.82 -2.10 -8.93
CA GLU A 4 -11.36 -3.28 -9.60
C GLU A 4 -10.42 -4.45 -9.60
N GLU A 5 -9.14 -4.19 -9.53
CA GLU A 5 -8.14 -5.24 -9.53
C GLU A 5 -7.11 -4.95 -8.46
N SER A 6 -6.57 -6.01 -7.89
CA SER A 6 -5.50 -5.86 -6.94
C SER A 6 -4.25 -5.37 -7.65
N VAL A 7 -3.50 -4.54 -6.97
CA VAL A 7 -2.22 -4.06 -7.43
C VAL A 7 -1.15 -4.73 -6.59
N TYR A 8 -0.18 -5.34 -7.25
CA TYR A 8 0.83 -6.12 -6.55
C TYR A 8 2.17 -5.40 -6.60
N PRO A 9 2.94 -5.45 -5.51
CA PRO A 9 4.28 -4.88 -5.56
C PRO A 9 5.16 -5.70 -6.50
N MET A 10 6.02 -5.00 -7.21
CA MET A 10 6.97 -5.65 -8.10
C MET A 10 8.21 -6.13 -7.37
N TYR A 11 8.43 -5.66 -6.16
CA TYR A 11 9.55 -6.06 -5.35
C TYR A 11 9.06 -6.76 -4.10
N LEU A 12 9.59 -7.93 -3.82
CA LEU A 12 9.36 -8.64 -2.58
C LEU A 12 10.72 -9.04 -2.02
N PRO A 13 10.89 -8.91 -0.71
CA PRO A 13 12.13 -9.41 -0.10
C PRO A 13 12.28 -10.90 -0.35
N SER A 14 13.51 -11.33 -0.37
CA SER A 14 13.83 -12.73 -0.62
C SER A 14 13.11 -13.63 0.38
N GLY A 15 12.55 -14.72 -0.12
CA GLY A 15 11.85 -15.67 0.74
C GLY A 15 10.46 -15.25 1.18
N THR A 16 9.93 -14.20 0.59
CA THR A 16 8.61 -13.68 0.93
C THR A 16 7.69 -13.85 -0.26
N TYR A 17 6.46 -14.24 -0.01
CA TYR A 17 5.53 -14.56 -1.08
C TYR A 17 4.11 -14.21 -0.63
N LEU A 18 3.25 -14.00 -1.62
CA LEU A 18 1.83 -13.73 -1.35
C LEU A 18 1.16 -15.01 -0.85
N SER A 19 0.58 -14.94 0.34
CA SER A 19 -0.06 -16.11 0.92
C SER A 19 -1.58 -16.01 0.93
N ASP A 20 -2.14 -14.81 0.88
CA ASP A 20 -3.59 -14.66 0.94
C ASP A 20 -3.98 -13.33 0.34
N GLU A 21 -5.17 -13.31 -0.25
CA GLU A 21 -5.74 -12.11 -0.82
C GLU A 21 -7.22 -12.09 -0.49
N GLU A 22 -7.67 -11.00 0.13
CA GLU A 22 -9.05 -10.88 0.55
C GLU A 22 -9.61 -9.57 0.05
N SER A 23 -10.80 -9.64 -0.55
CA SER A 23 -11.50 -8.45 -1.02
C SER A 23 -12.74 -8.23 -0.18
N VAL A 24 -12.94 -6.98 0.23
CA VAL A 24 -14.10 -6.60 1.03
C VAL A 24 -14.82 -5.50 0.29
N SER A 25 -16.11 -5.73 -0.01
CA SER A 25 -16.92 -4.74 -0.69
C SER A 25 -17.34 -3.66 0.29
N LYS A 26 -17.25 -2.41 -0.18
CA LYS A 26 -17.67 -1.27 0.60
C LYS A 26 -18.52 -0.38 -0.27
N ASP A 27 -19.24 0.54 0.38
CA ASP A 27 -20.12 1.44 -0.38
C ASP A 27 -19.35 2.30 -1.36
N ASP A 28 -18.17 2.72 -1.00
CA ASP A 28 -17.37 3.65 -1.81
C ASP A 28 -16.35 2.97 -2.66
N GLY A 29 -16.37 1.66 -2.73
CA GLY A 29 -15.36 0.91 -3.44
C GLY A 29 -14.94 -0.29 -2.62
N ASN A 30 -13.89 -0.92 -3.05
CA ASN A 30 -13.44 -2.15 -2.43
C ASN A 30 -12.17 -1.93 -1.64
N ARG A 31 -12.01 -2.76 -0.63
CA ARG A 31 -10.74 -2.88 0.07
C ARG A 31 -10.16 -4.23 -0.27
N VAL A 32 -8.89 -4.25 -0.58
CA VAL A 32 -8.16 -5.48 -0.84
C VAL A 32 -7.06 -5.60 0.19
N ILE A 33 -6.96 -6.75 0.81
CA ILE A 33 -5.93 -7.03 1.80
C ILE A 33 -5.07 -8.16 1.27
N LEU A 34 -3.80 -7.87 1.07
CA LEU A 34 -2.83 -8.84 0.62
C LEU A 34 -1.94 -9.20 1.79
N THR A 35 -1.84 -10.48 2.09
CA THR A 35 -1.00 -10.97 3.17
C THR A 35 0.19 -11.68 2.56
N PHE A 36 1.38 -11.25 2.94
CA PHE A 36 2.62 -11.86 2.47
C PHE A 36 3.26 -12.60 3.64
N ALA A 37 3.72 -13.80 3.35
CA ALA A 37 4.29 -14.68 4.35
C ALA A 37 5.70 -15.07 3.93
N GLY A 38 6.38 -15.79 4.80
CA GLY A 38 7.73 -16.23 4.54
C GLY A 38 8.69 -15.62 5.51
N GLU A 39 9.87 -15.26 5.02
CA GLU A 39 10.92 -14.78 5.90
C GLU A 39 10.68 -13.35 6.36
N SER A 40 9.97 -12.56 5.58
CA SER A 40 9.74 -11.16 5.91
C SER A 40 8.26 -10.81 5.72
N PRO A 41 7.39 -11.31 6.61
CA PRO A 41 5.96 -11.14 6.41
C PRO A 41 5.52 -9.68 6.53
N PHE A 42 4.52 -9.31 5.74
CA PHE A 42 3.92 -8.00 5.82
C PHE A 42 2.52 -8.03 5.21
N ILE A 43 1.75 -7.00 5.46
CA ILE A 43 0.45 -6.84 4.81
C ILE A 43 0.46 -5.58 3.96
N LEU A 44 -0.35 -5.63 2.92
CA LEU A 44 -0.58 -4.48 2.04
C LEU A 44 -2.09 -4.34 1.90
N VAL A 45 -2.59 -3.18 2.29
CA VAL A 45 -4.02 -2.89 2.18
C VAL A 45 -4.19 -1.84 1.11
N GLU A 46 -5.11 -2.08 0.18
CA GLU A 46 -5.42 -1.16 -0.91
C GLU A 46 -6.89 -0.81 -0.83
N GLU A 47 -7.19 0.47 -0.92
CA GLU A 47 -8.56 0.92 -0.80
C GLU A 47 -8.79 2.14 -1.68
N ALA A 48 -9.81 2.09 -2.52
CA ALA A 48 -10.18 3.25 -3.32
C ALA A 48 -10.68 4.35 -2.40
N VAL A 49 -10.29 5.57 -2.68
CA VAL A 49 -10.72 6.72 -1.88
C VAL A 49 -11.61 7.60 -2.73
N SER A 50 -12.58 8.21 -2.08
CA SER A 50 -13.43 9.17 -2.73
C SER A 50 -12.73 10.52 -2.77
N LYS A 51 -13.27 11.43 -3.58
CA LYS A 51 -12.72 12.78 -3.62
C LYS A 51 -12.75 13.44 -2.26
N SER A 52 -13.81 13.24 -1.52
CA SER A 52 -13.91 13.90 -0.22
C SER A 52 -12.86 13.35 0.73
N ASP A 53 -12.56 12.07 0.63
CA ASP A 53 -11.52 11.48 1.47
C ASP A 53 -10.17 12.09 1.16
N GLU A 54 -9.92 12.35 -0.12
CA GLU A 54 -8.64 12.93 -0.50
C GLU A 54 -8.46 14.33 0.03
N MET A 55 -9.55 15.01 0.29
CA MET A 55 -9.51 16.38 0.78
C MET A 55 -9.38 16.46 2.28
N GLU A 56 -9.56 15.36 2.96
CA GLU A 56 -9.53 15.39 4.42
C GLU A 56 -8.10 15.40 4.92
N VAL A 57 -7.92 16.07 6.04
CA VAL A 57 -6.65 16.05 6.72
C VAL A 57 -6.60 14.80 7.57
N ILE A 58 -5.71 13.91 7.23
CA ILE A 58 -5.57 12.67 7.95
C ILE A 58 -4.45 12.83 8.96
N PRO A 59 -4.69 12.47 10.23
CA PRO A 59 -3.59 12.53 11.20
C PRO A 59 -2.44 11.66 10.71
N VAL A 60 -1.27 12.25 10.65
CA VAL A 60 -0.10 11.57 10.14
C VAL A 60 0.77 11.16 11.31
N TYR A 61 0.99 9.86 11.42
CA TYR A 61 1.91 9.31 12.40
C TYR A 61 3.12 8.84 11.63
N GLY A 62 4.22 9.53 11.83
CA GLY A 62 5.43 9.18 11.13
C GLY A 62 5.96 10.35 10.37
N GLU A 63 7.04 10.13 9.68
CA GLU A 63 7.75 11.18 8.96
C GLU A 63 7.17 11.32 7.56
N PRO A 64 7.00 12.54 7.08
CA PRO A 64 6.62 12.71 5.69
C PRO A 64 7.75 12.28 4.78
N THR A 65 7.42 11.58 3.72
CA THR A 65 8.37 11.18 2.71
C THR A 65 7.65 11.18 1.38
N ILE A 66 8.40 11.09 0.31
CA ILE A 66 7.82 11.09 -1.03
C ILE A 66 7.90 9.69 -1.60
N ILE A 67 6.77 9.16 -2.01
CA ILE A 67 6.68 7.89 -2.70
C ILE A 67 5.86 8.12 -3.94
N LEU A 68 6.47 7.90 -5.11
CA LEU A 68 5.75 7.96 -6.37
C LEU A 68 5.04 9.30 -6.57
N ASP A 69 5.73 10.37 -6.20
CA ASP A 69 5.20 11.73 -6.31
C ASP A 69 4.07 12.02 -5.35
N SER A 70 3.87 11.16 -4.35
CA SER A 70 2.87 11.38 -3.32
C SER A 70 3.56 11.53 -1.98
N VAL A 71 2.96 12.36 -1.12
CA VAL A 71 3.46 12.48 0.23
C VAL A 71 2.95 11.29 1.02
N ALA A 72 3.85 10.62 1.69
CA ALA A 72 3.53 9.44 2.46
C ALA A 72 3.91 9.65 3.91
N ALA A 73 3.25 8.90 4.79
CA ALA A 73 3.58 8.89 6.20
C ALA A 73 4.34 7.60 6.49
N LEU A 74 5.59 7.76 6.89
CA LEU A 74 6.49 6.62 7.12
C LEU A 74 6.82 6.52 8.59
N SER A 75 6.58 5.35 9.16
CA SER A 75 7.00 5.05 10.52
C SER A 75 8.00 3.91 10.48
N ASP A 76 8.40 3.44 11.66
CA ASP A 76 9.36 2.33 11.71
C ASP A 76 8.79 1.04 11.15
N SER A 77 7.47 0.88 11.19
CA SER A 77 6.86 -0.40 10.84
C SER A 77 5.74 -0.27 9.81
N SER A 78 5.53 0.92 9.24
CA SER A 78 4.44 1.08 8.28
C SER A 78 4.66 2.28 7.39
N VAL A 79 3.95 2.28 6.27
CA VAL A 79 3.88 3.45 5.42
C VAL A 79 2.46 3.55 4.88
N ASN A 80 1.99 4.77 4.73
CA ASN A 80 0.65 5.05 4.20
C ASN A 80 0.76 6.14 3.15
N PHE A 81 0.18 5.90 1.98
CA PHE A 81 0.19 6.92 0.93
C PHE A 81 -0.98 6.70 -0.02
N ILE A 82 -1.30 7.73 -0.77
CA ILE A 82 -2.38 7.69 -1.76
C ILE A 82 -1.77 8.00 -3.12
N SER A 83 -2.10 7.16 -4.09
CA SER A 83 -1.62 7.34 -5.45
C SER A 83 -2.72 6.92 -6.40
N ASN A 84 -3.05 7.80 -7.35
CA ASN A 84 -4.05 7.52 -8.37
C ASN A 84 -5.40 7.12 -7.80
N GLY A 85 -5.79 7.73 -6.68
CA GLY A 85 -7.10 7.47 -6.10
C GLY A 85 -7.19 6.22 -5.28
N ILE A 86 -6.06 5.61 -5.00
CA ILE A 86 -6.03 4.40 -4.17
C ILE A 86 -5.11 4.67 -3.00
N GLU A 87 -5.61 4.36 -1.82
CA GLU A 87 -4.82 4.46 -0.61
C GLU A 87 -4.12 3.13 -0.37
N TYR A 88 -2.83 3.21 -0.09
CA TYR A 88 -2.01 2.05 0.20
C TYR A 88 -1.48 2.12 1.61
N TYR A 89 -1.52 1.00 2.29
CA TYR A 89 -0.99 0.90 3.64
C TYR A 89 -0.19 -0.39 3.74
N ILE A 90 1.07 -0.26 4.11
CA ILE A 90 1.95 -1.41 4.27
C ILE A 90 2.40 -1.43 5.72
N ALA A 91 2.27 -2.57 6.37
CA ALA A 91 2.68 -2.72 7.75
C ALA A 91 3.43 -4.03 7.93
N SER A 92 4.45 -4.00 8.76
CA SER A 92 5.28 -5.18 8.98
C SER A 92 6.03 -5.03 10.30
N GLU A 93 6.20 -6.15 10.98
CA GLU A 93 7.09 -6.20 12.14
C GLU A 93 8.45 -6.76 11.76
N SER A 94 8.61 -7.13 10.51
CA SER A 94 9.84 -7.78 10.04
C SER A 94 10.65 -6.94 9.10
N LEU A 95 10.00 -6.12 8.28
CA LEU A 95 10.71 -5.33 7.28
C LEU A 95 11.39 -4.13 7.92
N THR A 96 12.54 -3.79 7.39
CA THR A 96 13.14 -2.51 7.76
C THR A 96 12.40 -1.39 7.07
N LYS A 97 12.63 -0.17 7.55
CA LYS A 97 12.04 1.01 6.94
C LYS A 97 12.38 1.08 5.45
N GLN A 98 13.62 0.77 5.12
CA GLN A 98 14.06 0.82 3.74
C GLN A 98 13.36 -0.22 2.89
N GLN A 99 13.16 -1.42 3.43
CA GLN A 99 12.44 -2.45 2.70
C GLN A 99 10.99 -2.08 2.48
N ILE A 100 10.36 -1.47 3.49
CA ILE A 100 8.99 -0.99 3.34
C ILE A 100 8.91 0.02 2.20
N LEU A 101 9.86 0.94 2.14
CA LEU A 101 9.89 1.92 1.06
C LEU A 101 10.09 1.25 -0.29
N GLN A 102 10.94 0.24 -0.36
CA GLN A 102 11.17 -0.45 -1.63
C GLN A 102 9.90 -1.15 -2.11
N VAL A 103 9.18 -1.78 -1.19
CA VAL A 103 7.91 -2.42 -1.56
C VAL A 103 6.93 -1.36 -2.05
N ALA A 104 6.81 -0.26 -1.31
CA ALA A 104 5.86 0.78 -1.66
C ALA A 104 6.17 1.38 -3.03
N GLU A 105 7.43 1.65 -3.29
CA GLU A 105 7.81 2.27 -4.55
C GLU A 105 7.61 1.34 -5.73
N SER A 106 7.60 0.05 -5.50
CA SER A 106 7.43 -0.90 -6.59
C SER A 106 5.98 -1.05 -7.02
N ILE A 107 5.04 -0.53 -6.26
CA ILE A 107 3.62 -0.68 -6.57
C ILE A 107 3.22 0.14 -7.79
N SER A 108 3.79 1.29 -7.96
CA SER A 108 3.27 2.26 -8.90
C SER A 108 3.55 1.96 -10.35
N THR A 109 4.39 0.99 -10.61
CA THR A 109 4.77 0.75 -12.00
C THR A 109 3.77 -0.10 -12.75
N LEU A 110 2.83 -0.69 -12.04
CA LEU A 110 1.93 -1.66 -12.66
C LEU A 110 0.85 -1.06 -13.54
N PRO A 111 0.20 0.00 -13.12
CA PRO A 111 -1.02 0.40 -13.82
C PRO A 111 -0.80 0.96 -15.19
N ASN A 112 0.40 1.28 -15.54
CA ASN A 112 0.64 1.98 -16.79
C ASN A 112 1.19 1.10 -17.87
N MET A 113 1.04 -0.17 -17.69
CA MET A 113 1.54 -1.13 -18.66
C MET A 113 0.52 -1.30 -19.75
N LYS A 114 0.58 -0.50 -20.73
CA LYS A 114 -0.41 -0.58 -21.80
C LYS A 114 0.27 -0.61 -23.13
#